data_e2f069ea448c4ecaf7e1773a2a1c319c
#
_entry.id   e2f069ea448c4ecaf7e1773a2a1c319c
#
_cell.length_a   1.000
_cell.length_b   1.000
_cell.length_c   1.000
_cell.angle_alpha   90.00
_cell.angle_beta   90.00
_cell.angle_gamma   90.00
#
_symmetry.space_group_name_H-M   'P 1'
#
loop_
_entity.id
_entity.type
_entity.pdbx_description
1 polymer ?
#
loop_
_entity_poly.entity_id
_entity_poly.type
_entity_poly.pdbx_seq_one_letter_code
_entity_poly.pdbx_strand_id
1 'polypeptide(L)'
;LTSDLGTDPGALFVGSPEIVTTPLADVIDTVSFTPRLIALLSNALVWRESRLLRQSFNLGTNDWRVISALATRPGATSSDISEFLAMNKAVVSKSVNTLIGRGLIIPADGARGSRPLYLTREGAQMHDRMMPISLEGQEIILGDLSAAEVDQLNSLLARLLLKVPDLSSAPVSSGATDTD
;
A
#
# COMPACT_ATOMS: atom_id res chain seq x y z
N LEU A 1 28.86 42.96 -10.50
CA LEU A 1 27.95 42.91 -11.65
C LEU A 1 27.59 41.44 -11.86
N THR A 2 26.66 40.94 -11.06
CA THR A 2 26.03 39.64 -11.26
C THR A 2 24.70 39.90 -11.97
N SER A 3 24.66 39.64 -13.27
CA SER A 3 23.44 39.62 -14.06
C SER A 3 22.66 38.37 -13.71
N ASP A 4 21.60 38.62 -12.94
CA ASP A 4 20.52 37.64 -12.70
C ASP A 4 19.78 37.45 -14.03
N LEU A 5 20.07 36.34 -14.72
CA LEU A 5 19.27 35.88 -15.86
C LEU A 5 18.06 35.18 -15.31
N GLY A 6 17.08 35.98 -14.86
CA GLY A 6 15.72 35.51 -14.59
C GLY A 6 15.12 34.99 -15.89
N THR A 7 15.33 33.71 -16.17
CA THR A 7 14.63 33.02 -17.25
C THR A 7 13.17 32.87 -16.80
N ASP A 8 12.30 33.68 -17.38
CA ASP A 8 10.85 33.50 -17.22
C ASP A 8 10.47 32.09 -17.67
N PRO A 9 10.00 31.21 -16.79
CA PRO A 9 9.63 29.85 -17.15
C PRO A 9 8.50 29.80 -18.20
N GLY A 10 7.72 30.87 -18.36
CA GLY A 10 6.69 31.00 -19.40
C GLY A 10 7.28 31.11 -20.81
N ALA A 11 8.52 31.59 -20.98
CA ALA A 11 9.16 31.76 -22.28
C ALA A 11 9.53 30.43 -22.99
N LEU A 12 9.58 29.32 -22.24
CA LEU A 12 9.89 27.99 -22.78
C LEU A 12 8.71 27.30 -23.48
N PHE A 13 7.49 27.86 -23.37
CA PHE A 13 6.25 27.22 -23.80
C PHE A 13 5.47 28.02 -24.87
N VAL A 14 6.17 28.77 -25.72
CA VAL A 14 5.57 29.56 -26.80
C VAL A 14 4.81 28.63 -27.75
N GLY A 15 3.48 28.79 -27.85
CA GLY A 15 2.59 27.96 -28.67
C GLY A 15 1.97 26.76 -27.95
N SER A 16 2.27 26.55 -26.64
CA SER A 16 1.64 25.54 -25.78
C SER A 16 0.35 26.09 -25.13
N PRO A 17 -0.55 25.21 -24.62
CA PRO A 17 -1.68 25.68 -23.80
C PRO A 17 -1.16 26.51 -22.60
N GLU A 18 -1.94 27.48 -22.17
CA GLU A 18 -1.64 28.30 -21.00
C GLU A 18 -1.35 27.40 -19.78
N ILE A 19 -0.22 27.58 -19.13
CA ILE A 19 0.22 26.78 -18.00
C ILE A 19 0.26 27.61 -16.71
N VAL A 20 -0.11 26.98 -15.61
CA VAL A 20 -0.05 27.59 -14.27
C VAL A 20 1.32 27.26 -13.67
N THR A 21 2.15 28.28 -13.49
CA THR A 21 3.54 28.19 -12.99
C THR A 21 3.68 28.58 -11.52
N THR A 22 2.62 29.06 -10.90
CA THR A 22 2.58 29.43 -9.47
C THR A 22 1.63 28.50 -8.71
N PRO A 23 1.83 28.30 -7.39
CA PRO A 23 0.88 27.57 -6.58
C PRO A 23 -0.53 28.19 -6.65
N LEU A 24 -1.55 27.33 -6.64
CA LEU A 24 -2.93 27.78 -6.55
C LEU A 24 -3.21 28.41 -5.17
N ALA A 25 -4.21 29.30 -5.11
CA ALA A 25 -4.60 29.96 -3.87
C ALA A 25 -5.16 28.96 -2.83
N ASP A 26 -6.00 28.03 -3.30
CA ASP A 26 -6.63 27.03 -2.47
C ASP A 26 -5.97 25.67 -2.69
N VAL A 27 -5.20 25.23 -1.70
CA VAL A 27 -4.51 23.94 -1.70
C VAL A 27 -4.71 23.23 -0.36
N ILE A 28 -4.64 21.91 -0.38
CA ILE A 28 -4.63 21.11 0.84
C ILE A 28 -3.35 21.42 1.61
N ASP A 29 -3.46 21.69 2.93
CA ASP A 29 -2.29 21.76 3.80
C ASP A 29 -1.56 20.40 3.84
N THR A 30 -0.44 20.35 3.17
CA THR A 30 0.33 19.11 3.01
C THR A 30 1.04 18.66 4.28
N VAL A 31 1.13 19.49 5.30
CA VAL A 31 1.82 19.16 6.58
C VAL A 31 0.87 18.43 7.52
N SER A 32 -0.37 18.89 7.63
CA SER A 32 -1.36 18.36 8.58
C SER A 32 -2.37 17.38 7.96
N PHE A 33 -2.38 17.22 6.63
CA PHE A 33 -3.35 16.34 5.95
C PHE A 33 -3.07 14.86 6.20
N THR A 34 -3.80 14.27 7.15
CA THR A 34 -3.63 12.88 7.59
C THR A 34 -3.57 11.84 6.46
N PRO A 35 -4.45 11.87 5.42
CA PRO A 35 -4.37 10.89 4.33
C PRO A 35 -3.03 10.92 3.60
N ARG A 36 -2.44 12.11 3.41
CA ARG A 36 -1.12 12.24 2.81
C ARG A 36 -0.02 11.65 3.70
N LEU A 37 -0.06 11.90 5.00
CA LEU A 37 0.92 11.36 5.94
C LEU A 37 0.90 9.82 5.94
N ILE A 38 -0.31 9.23 5.98
CA ILE A 38 -0.49 7.78 5.88
C ILE A 38 0.05 7.25 4.55
N ALA A 39 -0.26 7.91 3.44
CA ALA A 39 0.20 7.49 2.11
C ALA A 39 1.73 7.55 1.98
N LEU A 40 2.38 8.61 2.47
CA LEU A 40 3.85 8.75 2.44
C LEU A 40 4.52 7.64 3.26
N LEU A 41 4.02 7.40 4.47
CA LEU A 41 4.55 6.36 5.35
C LEU A 41 4.39 4.97 4.72
N SER A 42 3.18 4.68 4.22
CA SER A 42 2.89 3.42 3.53
C SER A 42 3.81 3.21 2.31
N ASN A 43 3.99 4.24 1.48
CA ASN A 43 4.86 4.16 0.30
C ASN A 43 6.32 3.90 0.67
N ALA A 44 6.84 4.59 1.69
CA ALA A 44 8.22 4.41 2.15
C ALA A 44 8.47 2.97 2.63
N LEU A 45 7.55 2.42 3.43
CA LEU A 45 7.61 1.03 3.90
C LEU A 45 7.55 0.04 2.74
N VAL A 46 6.60 0.21 1.83
CA VAL A 46 6.42 -0.67 0.66
C VAL A 46 7.64 -0.64 -0.25
N TRP A 47 8.24 0.51 -0.50
CA TRP A 47 9.43 0.62 -1.34
C TRP A 47 10.65 -0.07 -0.72
N ARG A 48 10.89 0.15 0.60
CA ARG A 48 11.97 -0.55 1.31
C ARG A 48 11.75 -2.08 1.26
N GLU A 49 10.59 -2.52 1.68
CA GLU A 49 10.22 -3.94 1.73
C GLU A 49 10.34 -4.59 0.34
N SER A 50 9.73 -3.98 -0.69
CA SER A 50 9.74 -4.51 -2.07
C SER A 50 11.17 -4.64 -2.62
N ARG A 51 12.04 -3.67 -2.33
CA ARG A 51 13.45 -3.71 -2.75
C ARG A 51 14.16 -4.88 -2.10
N LEU A 52 14.07 -5.05 -0.78
CA LEU A 52 14.75 -6.09 -0.02
C LEU A 52 14.23 -7.49 -0.38
N LEU A 53 12.90 -7.64 -0.50
CA LEU A 53 12.29 -8.91 -0.89
C LEU A 53 12.70 -9.35 -2.30
N ARG A 54 12.78 -8.40 -3.25
CA ARG A 54 13.24 -8.70 -4.62
C ARG A 54 14.70 -9.09 -4.66
N GLN A 55 15.56 -8.39 -3.92
CA GLN A 55 16.99 -8.67 -3.86
C GLN A 55 17.29 -10.04 -3.24
N SER A 56 16.59 -10.38 -2.15
CA SER A 56 16.87 -11.58 -1.38
C SER A 56 16.12 -12.83 -1.89
N PHE A 57 14.90 -12.66 -2.42
CA PHE A 57 13.99 -13.78 -2.70
C PHE A 57 13.41 -13.76 -4.11
N ASN A 58 13.65 -12.71 -4.91
CA ASN A 58 12.98 -12.48 -6.19
C ASN A 58 11.45 -12.55 -6.06
N LEU A 59 10.91 -11.99 -4.97
CA LEU A 59 9.49 -11.82 -4.66
C LEU A 59 9.22 -10.35 -4.32
N GLY A 60 8.00 -9.88 -4.54
CA GLY A 60 7.60 -8.53 -4.20
C GLY A 60 6.75 -8.47 -2.93
N THR A 61 6.46 -7.24 -2.46
CA THR A 61 5.60 -7.00 -1.30
C THR A 61 4.21 -7.65 -1.43
N ASN A 62 3.61 -7.68 -2.63
CA ASN A 62 2.31 -8.31 -2.81
C ASN A 62 2.38 -9.84 -2.62
N ASP A 63 3.49 -10.47 -3.04
CA ASP A 63 3.71 -11.90 -2.84
C ASP A 63 3.89 -12.20 -1.35
N TRP A 64 4.66 -11.37 -0.65
CA TRP A 64 4.80 -11.42 0.81
C TRP A 64 3.47 -11.32 1.54
N ARG A 65 2.64 -10.33 1.17
CA ARG A 65 1.32 -10.13 1.78
C ARG A 65 0.42 -11.36 1.62
N VAL A 66 0.44 -12.01 0.44
CA VAL A 66 -0.32 -13.25 0.20
C VAL A 66 0.20 -14.40 1.07
N ILE A 67 1.53 -14.59 1.15
CA ILE A 67 2.13 -15.61 2.02
C ILE A 67 1.75 -15.36 3.48
N SER A 68 1.88 -14.12 3.96
CA SER A 68 1.53 -13.71 5.33
C SER A 68 0.04 -13.91 5.65
N ALA A 69 -0.85 -13.58 4.69
CA ALA A 69 -2.28 -13.84 4.83
C ALA A 69 -2.57 -15.34 4.97
N LEU A 70 -1.94 -16.19 4.18
CA LEU A 70 -2.11 -17.64 4.26
C LEU A 70 -1.47 -18.26 5.52
N ALA A 71 -0.41 -17.67 6.05
CA ALA A 71 0.14 -18.06 7.34
C ALA A 71 -0.85 -17.82 8.49
N THR A 72 -1.65 -16.75 8.38
CA THR A 72 -2.67 -16.39 9.37
C THR A 72 -4.00 -17.11 9.13
N ARG A 73 -4.37 -17.34 7.86
CA ARG A 73 -5.65 -17.92 7.42
C ARG A 73 -5.45 -19.05 6.41
N PRO A 74 -4.96 -20.20 6.84
CA PRO A 74 -4.84 -21.38 5.96
C PRO A 74 -6.21 -21.75 5.36
N GLY A 75 -6.24 -22.04 4.07
CA GLY A 75 -7.47 -22.38 3.36
C GLY A 75 -8.27 -21.18 2.85
N ALA A 76 -7.79 -19.95 3.00
CA ALA A 76 -8.41 -18.78 2.38
C ALA A 76 -8.36 -18.89 0.85
N THR A 77 -9.42 -18.48 0.16
CA THR A 77 -9.47 -18.33 -1.29
C THR A 77 -8.80 -17.01 -1.72
N SER A 78 -8.52 -16.83 -3.01
CA SER A 78 -8.01 -15.55 -3.53
C SER A 78 -8.95 -14.38 -3.24
N SER A 79 -10.26 -14.62 -3.17
CA SER A 79 -11.25 -13.59 -2.82
C SER A 79 -11.17 -13.21 -1.34
N ASP A 80 -11.05 -14.21 -0.45
CA ASP A 80 -10.90 -13.97 0.99
C ASP A 80 -9.60 -13.20 1.29
N ILE A 81 -8.51 -13.53 0.58
CA ILE A 81 -7.23 -12.83 0.69
C ILE A 81 -7.35 -11.38 0.19
N SER A 82 -8.06 -11.16 -0.94
CA SER A 82 -8.30 -9.81 -1.49
C SER A 82 -9.06 -8.93 -0.50
N GLU A 83 -10.09 -9.47 0.12
CA GLU A 83 -10.88 -8.78 1.15
C GLU A 83 -10.04 -8.51 2.40
N PHE A 84 -9.37 -9.55 2.92
CA PHE A 84 -8.55 -9.44 4.14
C PHE A 84 -7.43 -8.39 4.02
N LEU A 85 -6.79 -8.32 2.85
CA LEU A 85 -5.69 -7.39 2.59
C LEU A 85 -6.16 -6.04 2.04
N ALA A 86 -7.46 -5.85 1.80
CA ALA A 86 -8.01 -4.70 1.09
C ALA A 86 -7.29 -4.43 -0.25
N MET A 87 -6.95 -5.49 -0.99
CA MET A 87 -6.20 -5.43 -2.24
C MET A 87 -7.09 -5.73 -3.45
N ASN A 88 -6.72 -5.19 -4.60
CA ASN A 88 -7.38 -5.49 -5.87
C ASN A 88 -7.25 -6.99 -6.21
N LYS A 89 -8.37 -7.62 -6.61
CA LYS A 89 -8.43 -9.05 -6.98
C LYS A 89 -7.41 -9.46 -8.05
N ALA A 90 -7.18 -8.61 -9.05
CA ALA A 90 -6.21 -8.89 -10.12
C ALA A 90 -4.77 -8.95 -9.57
N VAL A 91 -4.43 -8.07 -8.63
CA VAL A 91 -3.12 -8.05 -7.96
C VAL A 91 -2.93 -9.31 -7.13
N VAL A 92 -3.93 -9.70 -6.33
CA VAL A 92 -3.88 -10.94 -5.54
C VAL A 92 -3.75 -12.16 -6.44
N SER A 93 -4.56 -12.27 -7.50
CA SER A 93 -4.50 -13.39 -8.46
C SER A 93 -3.13 -13.50 -9.12
N LYS A 94 -2.49 -12.38 -9.46
CA LYS A 94 -1.13 -12.38 -10.02
C LYS A 94 -0.11 -12.96 -9.02
N SER A 95 -0.15 -12.51 -7.78
CA SER A 95 0.74 -13.02 -6.73
C SER A 95 0.46 -14.50 -6.42
N VAL A 96 -0.81 -14.91 -6.34
CA VAL A 96 -1.19 -16.31 -6.16
C VAL A 96 -0.59 -17.18 -7.27
N ASN A 97 -0.75 -16.78 -8.54
CA ASN A 97 -0.17 -17.53 -9.67
C ASN A 97 1.37 -17.59 -9.61
N THR A 98 2.02 -16.49 -9.25
CA THR A 98 3.47 -16.45 -9.04
C THR A 98 3.90 -17.44 -7.97
N LEU A 99 3.22 -17.48 -6.83
CA LEU A 99 3.55 -18.34 -5.70
C LEU A 99 3.24 -19.81 -5.98
N ILE A 100 2.16 -20.12 -6.71
CA ILE A 100 1.86 -21.48 -7.19
C ILE A 100 2.99 -21.94 -8.13
N GLY A 101 3.35 -21.13 -9.12
CA GLY A 101 4.42 -21.46 -10.07
C GLY A 101 5.79 -21.66 -9.42
N ARG A 102 5.99 -21.16 -8.19
CA ARG A 102 7.19 -21.36 -7.38
C ARG A 102 7.07 -22.49 -6.35
N GLY A 103 5.95 -23.18 -6.30
CA GLY A 103 5.70 -24.27 -5.35
C GLY A 103 5.58 -23.83 -3.88
N LEU A 104 5.35 -22.50 -3.63
CA LEU A 104 5.23 -21.95 -2.28
C LEU A 104 3.82 -22.06 -1.71
N ILE A 105 2.81 -22.12 -2.57
CA ILE A 105 1.42 -22.38 -2.21
C ILE A 105 0.80 -23.40 -3.16
N ILE A 106 -0.21 -24.10 -2.68
CA ILE A 106 -1.01 -25.05 -3.48
C ILE A 106 -2.49 -24.75 -3.31
N PRO A 107 -3.28 -24.82 -4.39
CA PRO A 107 -4.72 -24.90 -4.30
C PRO A 107 -5.16 -26.32 -3.93
N ALA A 108 -6.27 -26.41 -3.20
CA ALA A 108 -6.98 -27.68 -2.99
C ALA A 108 -8.39 -27.58 -3.59
N ASP A 109 -9.02 -28.73 -3.82
CA ASP A 109 -10.42 -28.79 -4.20
C ASP A 109 -11.28 -28.55 -2.97
N GLY A 110 -12.11 -27.55 -3.03
CA GLY A 110 -13.04 -27.18 -1.96
C GLY A 110 -14.51 -27.43 -2.33
N ALA A 111 -15.39 -27.27 -1.35
CA ALA A 111 -16.81 -27.41 -1.55
C ALA A 111 -17.34 -26.36 -2.56
N ARG A 112 -18.32 -26.74 -3.38
CA ARG A 112 -18.99 -25.87 -4.37
C ARG A 112 -18.05 -25.22 -5.39
N GLY A 113 -16.92 -25.87 -5.73
CA GLY A 113 -15.95 -25.35 -6.69
C GLY A 113 -15.03 -24.24 -6.14
N SER A 114 -15.03 -24.01 -4.82
CA SER A 114 -14.05 -23.12 -4.19
C SER A 114 -12.65 -23.71 -4.33
N ARG A 115 -11.63 -22.83 -4.34
CA ARG A 115 -10.22 -23.23 -4.42
C ARG A 115 -9.45 -22.67 -3.22
N PRO A 116 -9.56 -23.32 -2.03
CA PRO A 116 -8.78 -22.94 -0.87
C PRO A 116 -7.28 -23.10 -1.14
N LEU A 117 -6.49 -22.17 -0.61
CA LEU A 117 -5.05 -22.06 -0.80
C LEU A 117 -4.34 -22.39 0.51
N TYR A 118 -3.23 -23.09 0.40
CA TYR A 118 -2.39 -23.46 1.55
C TYR A 118 -0.93 -23.20 1.25
N LEU A 119 -0.17 -22.81 2.27
CA LEU A 119 1.29 -22.80 2.18
C LEU A 119 1.79 -24.24 2.08
N THR A 120 2.80 -24.45 1.21
CA THR A 120 3.63 -25.66 1.28
C THR A 120 4.60 -25.55 2.45
N ARG A 121 5.38 -26.60 2.71
CA ARG A 121 6.50 -26.52 3.68
C ARG A 121 7.52 -25.46 3.26
N GLU A 122 7.83 -25.40 1.97
CA GLU A 122 8.72 -24.41 1.38
C GLU A 122 8.12 -22.99 1.49
N GLY A 123 6.80 -22.87 1.33
CA GLY A 123 6.07 -21.62 1.53
C GLY A 123 6.14 -21.12 2.98
N ALA A 124 5.98 -22.02 3.96
CA ALA A 124 6.12 -21.68 5.37
C ALA A 124 7.57 -21.26 5.71
N GLN A 125 8.57 -21.99 5.22
CA GLN A 125 9.97 -21.58 5.37
C GLN A 125 10.28 -20.26 4.69
N MET A 126 9.66 -19.97 3.54
CA MET A 126 9.81 -18.69 2.86
C MET A 126 9.19 -17.56 3.70
N HIS A 127 8.01 -17.77 4.30
CA HIS A 127 7.40 -16.83 5.25
C HIS A 127 8.38 -16.45 6.35
N ASP A 128 8.96 -17.43 7.03
CA ASP A 128 9.85 -17.22 8.17
C ASP A 128 11.13 -16.44 7.76
N ARG A 129 11.60 -16.62 6.53
CA ARG A 129 12.76 -15.90 6.00
C ARG A 129 12.42 -14.47 5.56
N MET A 130 11.19 -14.21 5.14
CA MET A 130 10.74 -12.87 4.67
C MET A 130 10.27 -11.99 5.84
N MET A 131 9.68 -12.57 6.87
CA MET A 131 9.11 -11.87 8.02
C MET A 131 10.06 -10.86 8.69
N PRO A 132 11.36 -11.17 8.89
CA PRO A 132 12.29 -10.22 9.51
C PRO A 132 12.40 -8.89 8.76
N ILE A 133 12.23 -8.87 7.42
CA ILE A 133 12.29 -7.63 6.62
C ILE A 133 11.16 -6.67 7.02
N SER A 134 9.95 -7.20 7.22
CA SER A 134 8.80 -6.39 7.64
C SER A 134 8.93 -5.93 9.09
N LEU A 135 9.39 -6.82 9.99
CA LEU A 135 9.60 -6.49 11.41
C LEU A 135 10.66 -5.41 11.58
N GLU A 136 11.79 -5.52 10.88
CA GLU A 136 12.83 -4.48 10.91
C GLU A 136 12.31 -3.13 10.36
N GLY A 137 11.45 -3.15 9.33
CA GLY A 137 10.78 -1.95 8.84
C GLY A 137 9.92 -1.28 9.91
N GLN A 138 9.18 -2.07 10.68
CA GLN A 138 8.39 -1.60 11.82
C GLN A 138 9.29 -1.01 12.91
N GLU A 139 10.36 -1.71 13.30
CA GLU A 139 11.30 -1.24 14.32
C GLU A 139 11.92 0.11 13.96
N ILE A 140 12.32 0.29 12.69
CA ILE A 140 12.91 1.55 12.21
C ILE A 140 11.91 2.72 12.34
N ILE A 141 10.67 2.55 11.93
CA ILE A 141 9.71 3.68 11.93
C ILE A 141 9.10 3.97 13.30
N LEU A 142 9.09 2.99 14.20
CA LEU A 142 8.53 3.15 15.54
C LEU A 142 9.61 3.37 16.62
N GLY A 143 10.90 3.36 16.23
CA GLY A 143 12.02 3.36 17.17
C GLY A 143 12.08 4.55 18.12
N ASP A 144 11.55 5.71 17.72
CA ASP A 144 11.50 6.91 18.55
C ASP A 144 10.22 7.01 19.42
N LEU A 145 9.30 6.04 19.30
CA LEU A 145 8.06 6.01 20.07
C LEU A 145 8.17 5.08 21.27
N SER A 146 7.63 5.51 22.39
CA SER A 146 7.42 4.64 23.56
C SER A 146 6.35 3.58 23.26
N ALA A 147 6.34 2.49 24.01
CA ALA A 147 5.33 1.44 23.88
C ALA A 147 3.89 1.99 24.01
N ALA A 148 3.66 2.94 24.91
CA ALA A 148 2.33 3.56 25.07
C ALA A 148 1.92 4.39 23.86
N GLU A 149 2.84 5.09 23.19
CA GLU A 149 2.56 5.83 21.95
C GLU A 149 2.28 4.89 20.79
N VAL A 150 3.01 3.76 20.71
CA VAL A 150 2.72 2.71 19.69
C VAL A 150 1.33 2.12 19.91
N ASP A 151 0.94 1.81 21.14
CA ASP A 151 -0.39 1.29 21.46
C ASP A 151 -1.48 2.31 21.12
N GLN A 152 -1.26 3.59 21.41
CA GLN A 152 -2.17 4.68 21.06
C GLN A 152 -2.30 4.82 19.52
N LEU A 153 -1.18 4.80 18.80
CA LEU A 153 -1.16 4.86 17.33
C LEU A 153 -1.95 3.70 16.73
N ASN A 154 -1.70 2.47 17.18
CA ASN A 154 -2.40 1.28 16.70
C ASN A 154 -3.91 1.35 16.98
N SER A 155 -4.30 1.85 18.16
CA SER A 155 -5.70 2.07 18.53
C SER A 155 -6.39 3.09 17.60
N LEU A 156 -5.71 4.20 17.30
CA LEU A 156 -6.23 5.22 16.37
C LEU A 156 -6.35 4.66 14.95
N LEU A 157 -5.35 3.96 14.44
CA LEU A 157 -5.39 3.32 13.13
C LEU A 157 -6.52 2.28 13.03
N ALA A 158 -6.71 1.45 14.07
CA ALA A 158 -7.80 0.49 14.11
C ALA A 158 -9.18 1.18 14.03
N ARG A 159 -9.37 2.30 14.72
CA ARG A 159 -10.61 3.10 14.64
C ARG A 159 -10.82 3.70 13.25
N LEU A 160 -9.76 4.16 12.58
CA LEU A 160 -9.85 4.67 11.20
C LEU A 160 -10.22 3.55 10.22
N LEU A 161 -9.65 2.34 10.39
CA LEU A 161 -9.98 1.18 9.54
C LEU A 161 -11.46 0.80 9.62
N LEU A 162 -12.14 1.00 10.75
CA LEU A 162 -13.58 0.78 10.86
C LEU A 162 -14.42 1.73 9.97
N LYS A 163 -13.83 2.84 9.51
CA LYS A 163 -14.47 3.82 8.61
C LYS A 163 -14.23 3.56 7.13
N VAL A 164 -13.40 2.57 6.78
CA VAL A 164 -13.11 2.24 5.37
C VAL A 164 -14.37 1.92 4.55
N PRO A 165 -15.38 1.17 5.05
CA PRO A 165 -16.61 0.93 4.31
C PRO A 165 -17.36 2.21 3.96
N ASP A 166 -17.31 3.23 4.82
CA ASP A 166 -18.01 4.51 4.61
C ASP A 166 -17.43 5.28 3.40
N LEU A 167 -16.14 5.08 3.06
CA LEU A 167 -15.50 5.69 1.88
C LEU A 167 -16.13 5.23 0.56
N SER A 168 -16.63 4.01 0.50
CA SER A 168 -17.24 3.45 -0.70
C SER A 168 -18.72 3.82 -0.84
N SER A 169 -19.39 4.19 0.26
CA SER A 169 -20.81 4.49 0.33
C SER A 169 -21.12 5.98 0.32
N ALA A 170 -20.14 6.83 0.66
CA ALA A 170 -20.34 8.28 0.70
C ALA A 170 -20.54 8.85 -0.72
N PRO A 171 -21.62 9.61 -0.98
CA PRO A 171 -21.76 10.28 -2.25
C PRO A 171 -20.66 11.35 -2.41
N VAL A 172 -20.14 11.47 -3.63
CA VAL A 172 -19.24 12.59 -3.97
C VAL A 172 -20.07 13.88 -3.85
N SER A 173 -19.82 14.68 -2.81
CA SER A 173 -20.42 16.02 -2.73
C SER A 173 -19.84 16.84 -3.89
N SER A 174 -20.65 17.06 -4.92
CA SER A 174 -20.32 17.99 -6.00
C SER A 174 -20.30 19.40 -5.37
N GLY A 175 -19.11 19.90 -5.08
CA GLY A 175 -18.87 21.30 -4.76
C GLY A 175 -19.00 22.14 -6.03
N ALA A 176 -20.19 22.15 -6.63
CA ALA A 176 -20.57 23.17 -7.58
C ALA A 176 -21.14 24.33 -6.76
N THR A 177 -20.30 25.27 -6.39
CA THR A 177 -20.79 26.63 -6.11
C THR A 177 -21.15 27.24 -7.46
N ASP A 178 -22.44 27.17 -7.81
CA ASP A 178 -23.01 28.13 -8.74
C ASP A 178 -22.76 29.53 -8.14
N THR A 179 -21.84 30.24 -8.74
CA THR A 179 -21.69 31.67 -8.56
C THR A 179 -22.39 32.33 -9.76
N ASP A 180 -23.63 32.82 -9.54
CA ASP A 180 -24.25 33.86 -10.36
C ASP A 180 -23.41 35.12 -10.39
#